data_837afbe64af519024afa65131d2ed4e8
#
_entry.id   837afbe64af519024afa65131d2ed4e8
#
_cell.length_a   1.000
_cell.length_b   1.000
_cell.length_c   1.000
_cell.angle_alpha   90.00
_cell.angle_beta   90.00
_cell.angle_gamma   90.00
#
_symmetry.space_group_name_H-M   'P 1'
#
loop_
_entity.id
_entity.type
_entity.pdbx_description
1 polymer ?
#
loop_
_entity_poly.entity_id
_entity_poly.type
_entity_poly.pdbx_seq_one_letter_code
_entity_poly.pdbx_strand_id
1 'polypeptide(L)' 'MKKVLVAEDEQAIREFVVINLKRAGYEPYEASNGEEALEIYEREGKDFDVAILDIMMPGKYDGLAVCKELRRRNPSIG' A
#
# COMPACT_ATOMS: atom_id res chain seq x y z
N MET A 1 11.73 4.73 10.87
CA MET A 1 10.38 5.17 10.48
C MET A 1 9.55 3.96 10.07
N LYS A 2 8.25 4.01 10.35
CA LYS A 2 7.36 2.92 9.94
C LYS A 2 7.07 3.00 8.46
N LYS A 3 7.13 1.89 7.78
CA LYS A 3 6.82 1.79 6.36
C LYS A 3 5.34 1.58 6.16
N VAL A 4 4.75 2.36 5.26
CA VAL A 4 3.33 2.28 4.92
C VAL A 4 3.21 2.09 3.41
N LEU A 5 2.52 1.05 3.00
CA LEU A 5 2.22 0.80 1.59
C LEU A 5 0.90 1.48 1.25
N VAL A 6 0.90 2.34 0.23
CA VAL A 6 -0.29 3.07 -0.19
C VAL A 6 -0.63 2.66 -1.61
N ALA A 7 -1.81 2.07 -1.80
CA ALA A 7 -2.29 1.67 -3.11
C ALA A 7 -3.60 2.38 -3.43
N GLU A 8 -3.54 3.30 -4.37
CA GLU A 8 -4.67 4.14 -4.77
C GLU A 8 -4.49 4.52 -6.23
N ASP A 9 -5.50 4.29 -7.06
CA ASP A 9 -5.39 4.58 -8.50
C ASP A 9 -5.55 6.06 -8.84
N GLU A 10 -6.27 6.83 -8.03
CA GLU A 10 -6.40 8.26 -8.26
C GLU A 10 -5.19 9.01 -7.70
N GLN A 11 -4.45 9.66 -8.59
CA GLN A 11 -3.22 10.35 -8.24
C GLN A 11 -3.43 11.42 -7.17
N ALA A 12 -4.47 12.23 -7.29
CA ALA A 12 -4.73 13.31 -6.33
C ALA A 12 -4.97 12.78 -4.92
N ILE A 13 -5.74 11.70 -4.80
CA ILE A 13 -6.01 11.08 -3.50
C ILE A 13 -4.74 10.44 -2.95
N ARG A 14 -4.00 9.74 -3.80
CA ARG A 14 -2.73 9.11 -3.40
C ARG A 14 -1.74 10.14 -2.88
N GLU A 15 -1.59 11.26 -3.57
CA GLU A 15 -0.70 12.34 -3.14
C GLU A 15 -1.13 12.94 -1.81
N PHE A 16 -2.43 13.13 -1.61
CA PHE A 16 -2.95 13.64 -0.37
C PHE A 16 -2.59 12.73 0.81
N VAL A 17 -2.80 11.44 0.64
CA VAL A 17 -2.48 10.45 1.68
C VAL A 17 -0.97 10.43 1.96
N VAL A 18 -0.16 10.43 0.91
CA VAL A 18 1.30 10.40 1.03
C VAL A 18 1.83 11.62 1.78
N ILE A 19 1.34 12.81 1.44
CA ILE A 19 1.76 14.04 2.11
C ILE A 19 1.44 13.98 3.61
N ASN A 20 0.26 13.53 3.96
CA ASN A 20 -0.14 13.43 5.35
C ASN A 20 0.67 12.38 6.12
N LEU A 21 1.00 11.26 5.48
CA LEU A 21 1.84 10.24 6.10
C LEU A 21 3.24 10.78 6.37
N LYS A 22 3.82 11.50 5.42
CA LYS A 22 5.14 12.10 5.60
C LYS A 22 5.15 13.09 6.76
N ARG A 23 4.11 13.91 6.86
CA ARG A 23 3.99 14.87 7.97
C ARG A 23 3.90 14.17 9.32
N ALA A 24 3.32 12.99 9.36
CA ALA A 24 3.19 12.22 10.60
C ALA A 24 4.44 11.40 10.92
N GLY A 25 5.48 11.45 10.08
CA GLY A 25 6.73 10.75 10.32
C GLY A 25 6.79 9.34 9.78
N TYR A 26 5.86 8.96 8.91
CA TYR A 26 5.87 7.65 8.26
C TYR A 26 6.64 7.69 6.94
N GLU A 27 7.02 6.51 6.47
CA GLU A 27 7.69 6.34 5.18
C GLU A 27 6.71 5.68 4.20
N PRO A 28 6.03 6.47 3.34
CA PRO A 28 5.06 5.90 2.41
C PRO A 28 5.70 5.39 1.13
N TYR A 29 5.17 4.27 0.63
CA TYR A 29 5.53 3.69 -0.66
C TYR A 29 4.27 3.66 -1.51
N GLU A 30 4.32 4.26 -2.69
CA GLU A 30 3.15 4.50 -3.52
C GLU A 30 2.98 3.45 -4.61
N ALA A 31 1.76 2.97 -4.76
CA ALA A 31 1.36 2.10 -5.85
C ALA A 31 0.07 2.63 -6.47
N SER A 32 -0.04 2.55 -7.79
CA SER A 32 -1.24 2.99 -8.50
C SER A 32 -2.25 1.87 -8.75
N ASN A 33 -1.87 0.64 -8.47
CA ASN A 33 -2.75 -0.52 -8.61
C ASN A 33 -2.27 -1.65 -7.70
N GLY A 34 -3.05 -2.74 -7.63
CA GLY A 34 -2.75 -3.85 -6.75
C GLY A 34 -1.50 -4.63 -7.12
N GLU A 35 -1.26 -4.80 -8.42
CA GLU A 35 -0.08 -5.52 -8.89
C GLU A 35 1.20 -4.78 -8.51
N GLU A 36 1.21 -3.46 -8.70
CA GLU A 36 2.33 -2.62 -8.30
C GLU A 36 2.55 -2.65 -6.79
N ALA A 37 1.46 -2.68 -6.02
CA ALA A 37 1.54 -2.77 -4.56
C ALA A 37 2.26 -4.05 -4.12
N LEU A 38 1.92 -5.18 -4.73
CA LEU A 38 2.57 -6.45 -4.41
C LEU A 38 4.03 -6.47 -4.84
N GLU A 39 4.35 -5.86 -5.99
CA GLU A 39 5.74 -5.73 -6.44
C GLU A 39 6.57 -4.90 -5.46
N ILE A 40 6.02 -3.79 -5.00
CA ILE A 40 6.71 -2.93 -4.03
C ILE A 40 6.94 -3.68 -2.73
N TYR A 41 5.93 -4.41 -2.26
CA TYR A 41 6.05 -5.20 -1.04
C TYR A 41 7.22 -6.20 -1.13
N GLU A 42 7.34 -6.89 -2.25
CA GLU A 42 8.42 -7.86 -2.44
C GLU A 42 9.78 -7.21 -2.62
N ARG A 43 9.84 -6.08 -3.34
CA ARG A 43 11.09 -5.39 -3.66
C ARG A 43 11.68 -4.64 -2.47
N GLU A 44 10.82 -3.95 -1.71
CA GLU A 44 11.28 -3.05 -0.63
C GLU A 44 11.42 -3.75 0.72
N GLY A 45 11.22 -5.06 0.75
CA GLY A 45 11.29 -5.81 1.99
C GLY A 45 9.91 -6.03 2.59
N LYS A 46 9.83 -6.98 3.48
CA LYS A 46 8.55 -7.46 4.01
C LYS A 46 8.26 -6.90 5.40
N ASP A 47 8.83 -5.76 5.72
CA ASP A 47 8.72 -5.13 7.03
C ASP A 47 7.76 -3.94 7.06
N PHE A 48 6.77 -3.94 6.17
CA PHE A 48 5.72 -2.93 6.20
C PHE A 48 4.84 -3.12 7.42
N ASP A 49 4.56 -2.01 8.10
CA ASP A 49 3.71 -2.04 9.31
C ASP A 49 2.23 -1.92 8.97
N VAL A 50 1.90 -1.17 7.92
CA VAL A 50 0.52 -0.85 7.54
C VAL A 50 0.41 -0.80 6.03
N ALA A 51 -0.77 -1.17 5.52
CA ALA A 51 -1.13 -0.95 4.12
C ALA A 51 -2.45 -0.18 4.06
N ILE A 52 -2.47 0.88 3.26
CA ILE A 52 -3.67 1.66 2.98
C ILE A 52 -4.07 1.35 1.55
N LEU A 53 -5.21 0.70 1.37
CA LEU A 53 -5.62 0.16 0.08
C LEU A 53 -7.00 0.68 -0.32
N ASP A 54 -7.10 1.15 -1.57
CA ASP A 54 -8.41 1.45 -2.16
C ASP A 54 -9.05 0.14 -2.59
N ILE A 55 -10.33 -0.05 -2.26
CA ILE A 55 -11.08 -1.25 -2.60
C ILE A 55 -11.32 -1.31 -4.11
N MET A 56 -11.55 -0.18 -4.74
CA MET A 56 -11.94 -0.07 -6.15
C MET A 56 -10.77 0.27 -7.05
N MET A 57 -9.79 -0.62 -7.15
CA MET A 57 -8.67 -0.44 -8.06
C MET A 57 -8.83 -1.26 -9.32
N PRO A 58 -8.41 -0.73 -10.48
CA PRO A 58 -8.46 -1.49 -11.73
C PRO A 58 -7.37 -2.57 -11.77
N GLY A 59 -7.55 -3.53 -12.65
CA GLY A 59 -6.56 -4.56 -12.90
C GLY A 59 -6.90 -5.88 -12.22
N LYS A 60 -5.90 -6.75 -12.15
CA LYS A 60 -6.05 -8.12 -11.66
C LYS A 60 -6.37 -8.17 -10.16
N TYR A 61 -5.81 -7.25 -9.40
CA TYR A 61 -5.99 -7.22 -7.95
C TYR A 61 -6.69 -5.93 -7.53
N ASP A 62 -7.87 -6.05 -6.91
CA ASP A 62 -8.49 -4.92 -6.23
C ASP A 62 -7.95 -4.83 -4.79
N GLY A 63 -8.42 -3.85 -4.02
CA GLY A 63 -7.93 -3.64 -2.66
C GLY A 63 -8.16 -4.84 -1.74
N LEU A 64 -9.26 -5.55 -1.91
CA LEU A 64 -9.54 -6.72 -1.06
C LEU A 64 -8.60 -7.87 -1.40
N ALA A 65 -8.35 -8.10 -2.70
CA ALA A 65 -7.43 -9.15 -3.12
C ALA A 65 -6.00 -8.87 -2.64
N VAL A 66 -5.56 -7.61 -2.73
CA VAL A 66 -4.25 -7.20 -2.22
C VAL A 66 -4.17 -7.40 -0.71
N CYS A 67 -5.21 -7.00 0.01
CA CYS A 67 -5.28 -7.16 1.45
C CYS A 67 -5.11 -8.63 1.87
N LYS A 68 -5.82 -9.53 1.22
CA LYS A 68 -5.73 -10.96 1.49
C LYS A 68 -4.31 -11.47 1.23
N GLU A 69 -3.70 -11.07 0.13
CA GLU A 69 -2.37 -11.53 -0.23
C GLU A 69 -1.32 -11.00 0.74
N LEU A 70 -1.43 -9.73 1.13
CA LEU A 70 -0.50 -9.15 2.10
C LEU A 70 -0.61 -9.83 3.46
N ARG A 71 -1.83 -10.11 3.91
CA ARG A 71 -2.02 -10.77 5.20
C ARG A 71 -1.55 -12.21 5.19
N ARG A 72 -1.62 -12.86 4.04
CA ARG A 72 -1.06 -14.21 3.89
C ARG A 72 0.45 -14.19 4.06
N ARG A 73 1.13 -13.17 3.51
CA ARG A 73 2.58 -13.02 3.57
C ARG A 73 3.08 -12.42 4.87
N ASN A 74 2.27 -11.57 5.48
CA ASN A 74 2.61 -10.86 6.72
C ASN A 74 1.36 -10.73 7.59
N PRO A 75 1.06 -11.74 8.43
CA PRO A 75 -0.16 -11.74 9.25
C PRO A 75 -0.29 -10.57 10.22
N SER A 76 0.82 -9.89 10.54
CA SER A 76 0.80 -8.77 11.48
C SER A 76 0.65 -7.40 10.82
N ILE A 77 0.52 -7.34 9.49
CA ILE A 77 0.36 -6.05 8.81
C ILE A 77 -1.01 -5.43 9.15
N GLY A 78 -1.00 -4.14 9.40
CA GLY A 78 -2.20 -3.39 9.70
C GLY A 78 -2.88 -2.77 8.49
#